data_e313a0353440fb7a40e6be6c83066c85
#
_entry.id   e313a0353440fb7a40e6be6c83066c85
#
_cell.length_a   1.000
_cell.length_b   1.000
_cell.length_c   1.000
_cell.angle_alpha   90.00
_cell.angle_beta   90.00
_cell.angle_gamma   90.00
#
_symmetry.space_group_name_H-M   'P 1'
#
loop_
_entity.id
_entity.type
_entity.pdbx_description
1 polymer ?
#
loop_
_entity_poly.entity_id
_entity_poly.type
_entity_poly.pdbx_seq_one_letter_code
_entity_poly.pdbx_strand_id
1 'polypeptide(L)'
;MLWFARDIFPLIRRRLPDVKFYVVGSKVTEEIMALSQPDNGIIIKGFVSEEELSGLYAACRLVVVPLRYGAGVKGKVVEAIYNGAPIVTTSIGAEGIPFVEQVLEIADEPEEFALKTADLYEDPERCRALCHGTQRYIRDHFSMEGAWKVIEDDFG
;
A
#
# COMPACT_ATOMS: atom_id res chain seq x y z
N MET A 1 -10.69 -0.13 -0.32
CA MET A 1 -10.42 0.99 -1.27
C MET A 1 -11.36 2.18 -1.05
N LEU A 2 -12.66 1.99 -1.11
CA LEU A 2 -13.65 3.07 -0.93
C LEU A 2 -13.47 3.83 0.38
N TRP A 3 -13.29 3.12 1.47
CA TRP A 3 -13.00 3.69 2.79
C TRP A 3 -11.79 4.64 2.77
N PHE A 4 -10.67 4.20 2.19
CA PHE A 4 -9.48 5.05 2.07
C PHE A 4 -9.75 6.31 1.26
N ALA A 5 -10.38 6.15 0.10
CA ALA A 5 -10.65 7.28 -0.80
C ALA A 5 -11.63 8.31 -0.22
N ARG A 6 -12.61 7.86 0.58
CA ARG A 6 -13.65 8.72 1.15
C ARG A 6 -13.27 9.34 2.49
N ASP A 7 -12.64 8.54 3.37
CA ASP A 7 -12.45 8.92 4.77
C ASP A 7 -11.00 9.28 5.11
N ILE A 8 -10.02 8.76 4.37
CA ILE A 8 -8.59 8.95 4.68
C ILE A 8 -7.91 9.92 3.71
N PHE A 9 -8.05 9.68 2.41
CA PHE A 9 -7.33 10.45 1.40
C PHE A 9 -7.64 11.95 1.44
N PRO A 10 -8.87 12.41 1.69
CA PRO A 10 -9.14 13.84 1.87
C PRO A 10 -8.37 14.46 3.04
N LEU A 11 -8.14 13.71 4.13
CA LEU A 11 -7.34 14.17 5.26
C LEU A 11 -5.87 14.34 4.86
N ILE A 12 -5.34 13.40 4.09
CA ILE A 12 -3.98 13.47 3.55
C ILE A 12 -3.85 14.70 2.63
N ARG A 13 -4.81 14.92 1.75
CA ARG A 13 -4.82 16.05 0.80
C ARG A 13 -4.89 17.43 1.46
N ARG A 14 -5.44 17.54 2.65
CA ARG A 14 -5.39 18.80 3.42
C ARG A 14 -3.98 19.23 3.74
N ARG A 15 -3.09 18.27 4.02
CA ARG A 15 -1.68 18.52 4.33
C ARG A 15 -0.80 18.46 3.08
N LEU A 16 -1.11 17.59 2.14
CA LEU A 16 -0.37 17.34 0.91
C LEU A 16 -1.30 17.56 -0.31
N PRO A 17 -1.59 18.82 -0.69
CA PRO A 17 -2.62 19.12 -1.70
C PRO A 17 -2.29 18.60 -3.10
N ASP A 18 -1.02 18.38 -3.41
CA ASP A 18 -0.58 17.91 -4.73
C ASP A 18 -0.34 16.39 -4.79
N VAL A 19 -0.54 15.67 -3.68
CA VAL A 19 -0.35 14.23 -3.66
C VAL A 19 -1.36 13.53 -4.56
N LYS A 20 -0.89 12.49 -5.25
CA LYS A 20 -1.73 11.65 -6.11
C LYS A 20 -1.82 10.24 -5.56
N PHE A 21 -2.98 9.65 -5.72
CA PHE A 21 -3.29 8.30 -5.32
C PHE A 21 -3.62 7.46 -6.55
N TYR A 22 -2.74 6.51 -6.86
CA TYR A 22 -2.92 5.59 -7.97
C TYR A 22 -3.58 4.31 -7.49
N VAL A 23 -4.70 3.94 -8.10
CA VAL A 23 -5.43 2.70 -7.82
C VAL A 23 -5.14 1.70 -8.91
N VAL A 24 -4.52 0.58 -8.54
CA VAL A 24 -4.11 -0.48 -9.46
C VAL A 24 -4.80 -1.79 -9.06
N GLY A 25 -5.38 -2.49 -10.01
CA GLY A 25 -6.01 -3.78 -9.79
C GLY A 25 -6.99 -4.14 -10.90
N SER A 26 -7.21 -5.44 -11.09
CA SER A 26 -8.04 -5.97 -12.18
C SER A 26 -9.55 -5.88 -11.92
N LYS A 27 -9.96 -5.80 -10.65
CA LYS A 27 -11.38 -5.80 -10.25
C LYS A 27 -11.86 -4.39 -9.93
N VAL A 28 -11.89 -3.52 -10.95
CA VAL A 28 -12.37 -2.15 -10.80
C VAL A 28 -13.87 -2.11 -11.07
N THR A 29 -14.64 -1.79 -10.03
CA THR A 29 -16.09 -1.61 -10.12
C THR A 29 -16.45 -0.20 -10.58
N GLU A 30 -17.69 0.02 -11.02
CA GLU A 30 -18.18 1.36 -11.38
C GLU A 30 -18.07 2.34 -10.19
N GLU A 31 -18.28 1.85 -8.97
CA GLU A 31 -18.13 2.64 -7.75
C GLU A 31 -16.68 3.10 -7.54
N ILE A 32 -15.70 2.24 -7.82
CA ILE A 32 -14.28 2.61 -7.77
C ILE A 32 -13.94 3.58 -8.89
N MET A 33 -14.43 3.35 -10.11
CA MET A 33 -14.23 4.27 -11.22
C MET A 33 -14.73 5.68 -10.92
N ALA A 34 -15.88 5.78 -10.25
CA ALA A 34 -16.50 7.03 -9.84
C ALA A 34 -15.69 7.82 -8.79
N LEU A 35 -14.69 7.22 -8.15
CA LEU A 35 -13.81 7.92 -7.21
C LEU A 35 -12.87 8.91 -7.90
N SER A 36 -12.52 8.67 -9.16
CA SER A 36 -11.68 9.59 -9.94
C SER A 36 -12.52 10.79 -10.40
N GLN A 37 -12.26 11.92 -9.80
CA GLN A 37 -12.92 13.20 -10.11
C GLN A 37 -11.85 14.21 -10.53
N PRO A 38 -12.22 15.24 -11.33
CA PRO A 38 -11.30 16.33 -11.64
C PRO A 38 -10.70 16.92 -10.35
N ASP A 39 -9.39 17.08 -10.34
CA ASP A 39 -8.65 17.75 -9.27
C ASP A 39 -8.65 17.08 -7.88
N ASN A 40 -9.22 15.89 -7.72
CA ASN A 40 -9.19 15.19 -6.44
C ASN A 40 -7.94 14.33 -6.19
N GLY A 41 -7.07 14.22 -7.18
CA GLY A 41 -5.80 13.49 -7.07
C GLY A 41 -5.91 11.96 -7.13
N ILE A 42 -7.10 11.40 -7.36
CA ILE A 42 -7.30 9.96 -7.49
C ILE A 42 -7.23 9.55 -8.95
N ILE A 43 -6.32 8.62 -9.26
CA ILE A 43 -6.08 8.12 -10.61
C ILE A 43 -6.31 6.61 -10.64
N ILE A 44 -7.33 6.18 -11.38
CA ILE A 44 -7.66 4.76 -11.52
C ILE A 44 -6.92 4.21 -12.74
N LYS A 45 -5.94 3.34 -12.49
CA LYS A 45 -5.16 2.65 -13.52
C LYS A 45 -5.82 1.36 -13.99
N GLY A 46 -6.55 0.70 -13.09
CA GLY A 46 -7.11 -0.62 -13.38
C GLY A 46 -6.03 -1.69 -13.51
N PHE A 47 -6.22 -2.63 -14.41
CA PHE A 47 -5.22 -3.65 -14.71
C PHE A 47 -3.99 -3.03 -15.40
N VAL A 48 -2.82 -3.41 -14.93
CA VAL A 48 -1.53 -3.01 -15.52
C VAL A 48 -0.67 -4.24 -15.78
N SER A 49 0.28 -4.14 -16.70
CA SER A 49 1.27 -5.19 -16.93
C SER A 49 2.25 -5.30 -15.74
N GLU A 50 2.99 -6.40 -15.64
CA GLU A 50 4.04 -6.56 -14.63
C GLU A 50 5.12 -5.48 -14.75
N GLU A 51 5.49 -5.12 -15.97
CA GLU A 51 6.46 -4.05 -16.25
C GLU A 51 5.94 -2.69 -15.76
N GLU A 52 4.69 -2.37 -16.03
CA GLU A 52 4.05 -1.13 -15.59
C GLU A 52 3.91 -1.09 -14.07
N LEU A 53 3.53 -2.21 -13.44
CA LEU A 53 3.44 -2.33 -11.99
C LEU A 53 4.80 -2.12 -11.33
N SER A 54 5.86 -2.73 -11.86
CA SER A 54 7.23 -2.53 -11.39
C SER A 54 7.66 -1.07 -11.49
N GLY A 55 7.31 -0.41 -12.60
CA GLY A 55 7.54 1.02 -12.79
C GLY A 55 6.81 1.90 -11.79
N LEU A 56 5.57 1.56 -11.44
CA LEU A 56 4.78 2.26 -10.43
C LEU A 56 5.40 2.11 -9.03
N TYR A 57 5.84 0.89 -8.65
CA TYR A 57 6.56 0.68 -7.40
C TYR A 57 7.86 1.48 -7.32
N ALA A 58 8.60 1.57 -8.39
CA ALA A 58 9.84 2.34 -8.45
C ALA A 58 9.59 3.86 -8.38
N ALA A 59 8.47 4.34 -8.90
CA ALA A 59 8.13 5.76 -8.97
C ALA A 59 7.38 6.27 -7.75
N CYS A 60 6.60 5.41 -7.05
CA CYS A 60 5.82 5.83 -5.89
C CYS A 60 6.72 6.07 -4.68
N ARG A 61 6.30 6.98 -3.81
CA ARG A 61 7.00 7.25 -2.55
C ARG A 61 6.65 6.26 -1.46
N LEU A 62 5.39 5.84 -1.41
CA LEU A 62 4.89 4.83 -0.48
C LEU A 62 3.66 4.12 -1.06
N VAL A 63 3.31 3.02 -0.43
CA VAL A 63 2.15 2.20 -0.77
C VAL A 63 1.19 2.17 0.42
N VAL A 64 -0.10 2.27 0.13
CA VAL A 64 -1.16 2.09 1.13
C VAL A 64 -1.96 0.83 0.84
N VAL A 65 -2.22 0.03 1.88
CA VAL A 65 -3.03 -1.19 1.79
C VAL A 65 -4.12 -1.11 2.86
N PRO A 66 -5.20 -0.36 2.60
CA PRO A 66 -6.23 -0.03 3.60
C PRO A 66 -7.30 -1.11 3.69
N LEU A 67 -6.94 -2.29 4.19
CA LEU A 67 -7.85 -3.42 4.33
C LEU A 67 -8.62 -3.37 5.65
N ARG A 68 -9.94 -3.56 5.60
CA ARG A 68 -10.83 -3.57 6.76
C ARG A 68 -11.37 -4.95 7.11
N TYR A 69 -11.22 -5.92 6.23
CA TYR A 69 -11.68 -7.29 6.40
C TYR A 69 -10.83 -8.26 5.58
N GLY A 70 -10.96 -9.52 5.86
CA GLY A 70 -10.22 -10.61 5.27
C GLY A 70 -9.49 -11.41 6.34
N ALA A 71 -9.14 -12.64 6.03
CA ALA A 71 -8.42 -13.54 6.92
C ALA A 71 -7.10 -13.98 6.29
N GLY A 72 -6.11 -14.29 7.13
CA GLY A 72 -4.80 -14.78 6.71
C GLY A 72 -3.88 -13.70 6.16
N VAL A 73 -2.79 -14.14 5.57
CA VAL A 73 -1.77 -13.28 4.97
C VAL A 73 -2.31 -12.60 3.72
N LYS A 74 -2.05 -11.30 3.59
CA LYS A 74 -2.55 -10.48 2.47
C LYS A 74 -1.49 -10.36 1.38
N GLY A 75 -1.79 -10.86 0.20
CA GLY A 75 -0.88 -10.84 -0.95
C GLY A 75 -0.40 -9.45 -1.35
N LYS A 76 -1.25 -8.43 -1.25
CA LYS A 76 -0.90 -7.05 -1.58
C LYS A 76 0.16 -6.47 -0.63
N VAL A 77 0.10 -6.81 0.65
CA VAL A 77 1.13 -6.41 1.62
C VAL A 77 2.44 -7.12 1.32
N VAL A 78 2.39 -8.43 1.09
CA VAL A 78 3.58 -9.23 0.74
C VAL A 78 4.22 -8.74 -0.56
N GLU A 79 3.43 -8.44 -1.58
CA GLU A 79 3.91 -7.87 -2.84
C GLU A 79 4.61 -6.53 -2.63
N ALA A 80 4.04 -5.63 -1.84
CA ALA A 80 4.64 -4.34 -1.54
C ALA A 80 5.94 -4.49 -0.73
N ILE A 81 5.97 -5.39 0.26
CA ILE A 81 7.20 -5.75 0.99
C ILE A 81 8.27 -6.23 0.01
N TYR A 82 7.90 -7.14 -0.89
CA TYR A 82 8.81 -7.72 -1.87
C TYR A 82 9.41 -6.69 -2.83
N ASN A 83 8.63 -5.66 -3.18
CA ASN A 83 9.11 -4.55 -4.01
C ASN A 83 9.87 -3.46 -3.22
N GLY A 84 10.06 -3.65 -1.92
CA GLY A 84 10.84 -2.74 -1.09
C GLY A 84 10.16 -1.41 -0.81
N ALA A 85 8.85 -1.30 -1.02
CA ALA A 85 8.12 -0.05 -0.81
C ALA A 85 7.88 0.23 0.67
N PRO A 86 7.96 1.49 1.12
CA PRO A 86 7.41 1.89 2.40
C PRO A 86 5.88 1.70 2.40
N ILE A 87 5.33 1.11 3.46
CA ILE A 87 3.92 0.69 3.50
C ILE A 87 3.22 1.27 4.71
N VAL A 88 1.99 1.74 4.50
CA VAL A 88 1.02 2.00 5.56
C VAL A 88 -0.18 1.06 5.35
N THR A 89 -0.54 0.31 6.37
CA THR A 89 -1.63 -0.66 6.31
C THR A 89 -2.43 -0.68 7.62
N THR A 90 -3.45 -1.51 7.68
CA THR A 90 -4.23 -1.78 8.89
C THR A 90 -3.70 -3.01 9.62
N SER A 91 -4.15 -3.24 10.86
CA SER A 91 -3.87 -4.48 11.59
C SER A 91 -4.31 -5.71 10.80
N ILE A 92 -5.42 -5.62 10.07
CA ILE A 92 -5.88 -6.70 9.19
C ILE A 92 -4.91 -6.92 8.02
N GLY A 93 -4.40 -5.85 7.42
CA GLY A 93 -3.39 -5.95 6.36
C GLY A 93 -2.08 -6.58 6.81
N ALA A 94 -1.69 -6.36 8.05
CA ALA A 94 -0.47 -6.91 8.66
C ALA A 94 -0.64 -8.32 9.23
N GLU A 95 -1.88 -8.84 9.31
CA GLU A 95 -2.19 -10.13 9.93
C GLU A 95 -1.41 -11.28 9.29
N GLY A 96 -0.87 -12.15 10.16
CA GLY A 96 -0.15 -13.37 9.75
C GLY A 96 1.26 -13.15 9.21
N ILE A 97 1.74 -11.91 9.17
CA ILE A 97 3.10 -11.59 8.73
C ILE A 97 3.95 -11.33 9.98
N PRO A 98 4.91 -12.22 10.31
CA PRO A 98 5.66 -12.11 11.56
C PRO A 98 6.60 -10.90 11.55
N PHE A 99 6.70 -10.20 12.70
CA PHE A 99 7.61 -9.06 12.92
C PHE A 99 7.48 -7.91 11.89
N VAL A 100 6.34 -7.80 11.25
CA VAL A 100 6.10 -6.87 10.14
C VAL A 100 6.08 -5.40 10.60
N GLU A 101 5.79 -5.14 11.86
CA GLU A 101 5.80 -3.81 12.46
C GLU A 101 7.15 -3.09 12.35
N GLN A 102 8.22 -3.85 12.09
CA GLN A 102 9.57 -3.30 11.88
C GLN A 102 9.77 -2.72 10.48
N VAL A 103 8.90 -3.05 9.52
CA VAL A 103 9.06 -2.70 8.11
C VAL A 103 7.91 -1.92 7.51
N LEU A 104 6.83 -1.72 8.28
CA LEU A 104 5.66 -0.96 7.84
C LEU A 104 5.01 -0.20 8.99
N GLU A 105 4.11 0.73 8.64
CA GLU A 105 3.29 1.46 9.59
C GLU A 105 1.89 0.83 9.65
N ILE A 106 1.33 0.72 10.86
CA ILE A 106 -0.01 0.16 11.09
C ILE A 106 -0.91 1.24 11.69
N ALA A 107 -2.09 1.42 11.10
CA ALA A 107 -3.13 2.29 11.62
C ALA A 107 -4.51 1.76 11.23
N ASP A 108 -5.46 1.77 12.16
CA ASP A 108 -6.82 1.28 11.96
C ASP A 108 -7.84 2.40 11.84
N GLU A 109 -7.58 3.56 12.44
CA GLU A 109 -8.47 4.72 12.41
C GLU A 109 -8.09 5.69 11.29
N PRO A 110 -9.08 6.34 10.63
CA PRO A 110 -8.82 7.22 9.49
C PRO A 110 -7.82 8.34 9.77
N GLU A 111 -7.95 9.01 10.90
CA GLU A 111 -7.09 10.13 11.29
C GLU A 111 -5.65 9.67 11.53
N GLU A 112 -5.48 8.54 12.23
CA GLU A 112 -4.15 7.97 12.46
C GLU A 112 -3.52 7.48 11.16
N PHE A 113 -4.29 6.82 10.30
CA PHE A 113 -3.81 6.36 9.00
C PHE A 113 -3.36 7.54 8.13
N ALA A 114 -4.15 8.60 8.07
CA ALA A 114 -3.80 9.81 7.33
C ALA A 114 -2.55 10.48 7.89
N LEU A 115 -2.43 10.59 9.23
CA LEU A 115 -1.27 11.18 9.89
C LEU A 115 0.00 10.39 9.58
N LYS A 116 0.01 9.08 9.78
CA LYS A 116 1.17 8.22 9.51
C LYS A 116 1.57 8.24 8.03
N THR A 117 0.59 8.28 7.13
CA THR A 117 0.85 8.37 5.69
C THR A 117 1.51 9.71 5.34
N ALA A 118 0.98 10.82 5.84
CA ALA A 118 1.54 12.14 5.56
C ALA A 118 2.93 12.32 6.18
N ASP A 119 3.12 11.88 7.42
CA ASP A 119 4.41 11.92 8.10
C ASP A 119 5.48 11.13 7.33
N LEU A 120 5.15 9.92 6.92
CA LEU A 120 6.05 9.07 6.14
C LEU A 120 6.34 9.68 4.76
N TYR A 121 5.34 10.25 4.10
CA TYR A 121 5.51 10.91 2.80
C TYR A 121 6.48 12.09 2.85
N GLU A 122 6.48 12.84 3.94
CA GLU A 122 7.35 14.01 4.14
C GLU A 122 8.73 13.67 4.70
N ASP A 123 8.98 12.40 5.06
CA ASP A 123 10.26 11.94 5.64
C ASP A 123 11.00 10.97 4.70
N PRO A 124 11.81 11.50 3.76
CA PRO A 124 12.56 10.66 2.82
C PRO A 124 13.59 9.75 3.50
N GLU A 125 14.15 10.14 4.63
CA GLU A 125 15.10 9.30 5.38
C GLU A 125 14.42 8.09 5.99
N ARG A 126 13.24 8.26 6.56
CA ARG A 126 12.42 7.16 7.07
C ARG A 126 11.95 6.23 5.95
N CYS A 127 11.55 6.77 4.81
CA CYS A 127 11.23 5.97 3.63
C CYS A 127 12.41 5.08 3.22
N ARG A 128 13.61 5.63 3.13
CA ARG A 128 14.83 4.87 2.82
C ARG A 128 15.14 3.82 3.87
N ALA A 129 15.00 4.16 5.15
CA ALA A 129 15.22 3.21 6.25
C ALA A 129 14.25 2.03 6.19
N LEU A 130 12.96 2.28 5.88
CA LEU A 130 11.97 1.23 5.68
C LEU A 130 12.28 0.35 4.46
N CYS A 131 12.70 0.95 3.35
CA CYS A 131 13.12 0.18 2.16
C CYS A 131 14.30 -0.76 2.47
N HIS A 132 15.31 -0.28 3.18
CA HIS A 132 16.44 -1.13 3.61
C HIS A 132 16.02 -2.19 4.62
N GLY A 133 15.14 -1.85 5.56
CA GLY A 133 14.56 -2.78 6.52
C GLY A 133 13.78 -3.89 5.84
N THR A 134 13.02 -3.56 4.81
CA THR A 134 12.25 -4.51 4.01
C THR A 134 13.15 -5.52 3.30
N GLN A 135 14.26 -5.09 2.73
CA GLN A 135 15.23 -6.00 2.08
C GLN A 135 15.82 -7.02 3.06
N ARG A 136 16.18 -6.56 4.27
CA ARG A 136 16.64 -7.46 5.33
C ARG A 136 15.53 -8.40 5.78
N TYR A 137 14.33 -7.90 5.96
CA TYR A 137 13.17 -8.67 6.38
C TYR A 137 12.86 -9.82 5.41
N ILE A 138 12.86 -9.56 4.10
CA ILE A 138 12.63 -10.58 3.08
C ILE A 138 13.68 -11.68 3.19
N ARG A 139 14.95 -11.32 3.32
CA ARG A 139 16.04 -12.27 3.45
C ARG A 139 15.92 -13.16 4.70
N ASP A 140 15.46 -12.58 5.81
CA ASP A 140 15.43 -13.25 7.10
C ASP A 140 14.15 -14.06 7.34
N HIS A 141 13.01 -13.66 6.73
CA HIS A 141 11.69 -14.20 7.04
C HIS A 141 10.89 -14.74 5.85
N PHE A 142 11.26 -14.40 4.63
CA PHE A 142 10.57 -14.86 3.43
C PHE A 142 11.53 -15.55 2.45
N SER A 143 11.18 -16.78 2.02
CA SER A 143 11.74 -17.32 0.78
C SER A 143 10.97 -16.69 -0.40
N MET A 144 11.64 -16.46 -1.52
CA MET A 144 11.00 -16.01 -2.77
C MET A 144 9.80 -16.87 -3.14
N GLU A 145 9.95 -18.18 -3.02
CA GLU A 145 8.93 -19.17 -3.39
C GLU A 145 7.69 -19.07 -2.52
N GLY A 146 7.85 -18.88 -1.21
CA GLY A 146 6.72 -18.68 -0.28
C GLY A 146 5.97 -17.39 -0.52
N ALA A 147 6.68 -16.30 -0.82
CA ALA A 147 6.07 -15.00 -1.12
C ALA A 147 5.24 -15.05 -2.41
N TRP A 148 5.77 -15.63 -3.46
CA TRP A 148 5.06 -15.79 -4.73
C TRP A 148 3.80 -16.63 -4.60
N LYS A 149 3.85 -17.71 -3.84
CA LYS A 149 2.68 -18.56 -3.58
C LYS A 149 1.55 -17.78 -2.91
N VAL A 150 1.86 -16.95 -1.92
CA VAL A 150 0.86 -16.10 -1.25
C VAL A 150 0.25 -15.09 -2.23
N ILE A 151 1.08 -14.47 -3.06
CA ILE A 151 0.63 -13.52 -4.07
C ILE A 151 -0.30 -14.20 -5.09
N GLU A 152 0.08 -15.36 -5.59
CA GLU A 152 -0.74 -16.14 -6.54
C GLU A 152 -2.08 -16.55 -5.94
N ASP A 153 -2.10 -17.02 -4.70
CA ASP A 153 -3.32 -17.44 -4.00
C ASP A 153 -4.29 -16.25 -3.78
N ASP A 154 -3.78 -15.04 -3.53
CA ASP A 154 -4.60 -13.85 -3.28
C ASP A 154 -5.10 -13.21 -4.58
N PHE A 155 -4.38 -13.36 -5.68
CA PHE A 155 -4.75 -12.84 -7.01
C PHE A 155 -5.43 -13.85 -7.94
N GLY A 156 -5.37 -15.11 -7.58
CA GLY A 156 -6.08 -16.19 -8.27
C GLY A 156 -7.55 -16.21 -7.95
#